data_3bf2e1503eecc4afe46f766212ffb527
#
_entry.id   3bf2e1503eecc4afe46f766212ffb527
#
_cell.length_a   1.000
_cell.length_b   1.000
_cell.length_c   1.000
_cell.angle_alpha   90.00
_cell.angle_beta   90.00
_cell.angle_gamma   90.00
#
_symmetry.space_group_name_H-M   'P 1'
#
loop_
_entity.id
_entity.type
_entity.pdbx_description
1 polymer ?
#
loop_
_entity_poly.entity_id
_entity_poly.type
_entity_poly.pdbx_seq_one_letter_code
_entity_poly.pdbx_strand_id
1 'polypeptide(L)'
;MLDDCLVSVEWFAVFPTDPQWVPSQDREDAARAVFEVLMGADIEVKVNRPGRVVLEDAGECIETIGCPACGTLVGENPKAMDWWVAQLDRVWTDSGGFWPLDVTMPCCGVQTSLDDLVYDAPQGFASWSVAARNPVYAMGEEMLALVGAALGHPVRWAHRHT
;
A
#
# COMPACT_ATOMS: atom_id res chain seq x y z
N MET A 1 -30.20 -6.02 -12.06
CA MET A 1 -29.49 -6.28 -10.81
C MET A 1 -28.26 -7.14 -11.04
N LEU A 2 -27.64 -6.94 -12.12
CA LEU A 2 -26.41 -7.62 -12.54
C LEU A 2 -25.71 -6.59 -13.38
N ASP A 3 -24.74 -5.84 -12.91
CA ASP A 3 -23.83 -5.16 -13.85
C ASP A 3 -23.10 -3.94 -13.29
N ASP A 4 -23.15 -3.70 -11.97
CA ASP A 4 -22.25 -2.68 -11.40
C ASP A 4 -20.82 -3.20 -11.12
N CYS A 5 -20.54 -4.45 -11.44
CA CYS A 5 -19.20 -5.03 -11.38
C CYS A 5 -18.38 -4.84 -12.68
N LEU A 6 -18.92 -4.15 -13.67
CA LEU A 6 -18.36 -4.14 -15.02
C LEU A 6 -17.43 -2.96 -15.34
N VAL A 7 -17.18 -2.06 -14.40
CA VAL A 7 -16.15 -1.03 -14.56
C VAL A 7 -15.35 -0.85 -13.27
N SER A 8 -14.84 -1.93 -12.73
CA SER A 8 -13.85 -1.80 -11.66
C SER A 8 -12.56 -1.25 -12.25
N VAL A 9 -12.12 -0.12 -11.74
CA VAL A 9 -10.80 0.40 -12.04
C VAL A 9 -9.82 -0.22 -11.07
N GLU A 10 -8.80 -0.85 -11.61
CA GLU A 10 -7.71 -1.43 -10.82
C GLU A 10 -6.50 -0.51 -10.84
N TRP A 11 -5.85 -0.34 -9.70
CA TRP A 11 -4.59 0.35 -9.57
C TRP A 11 -3.58 -0.55 -8.89
N PHE A 12 -2.43 -0.77 -9.52
CA PHE A 12 -1.26 -1.37 -8.89
C PHE A 12 -0.29 -0.27 -8.52
N ALA A 13 -0.04 -0.09 -7.23
CA ALA A 13 0.90 0.89 -6.71
C ALA A 13 2.14 0.18 -6.16
N VAL A 14 3.31 0.73 -6.45
CA VAL A 14 4.58 0.31 -5.88
C VAL A 14 5.14 1.46 -5.08
N PHE A 15 5.62 1.18 -3.88
CA PHE A 15 6.09 2.18 -2.93
C PHE A 15 7.20 1.65 -2.03
N PRO A 16 8.03 2.54 -1.44
CA PRO A 16 9.11 2.14 -0.55
C PRO A 16 8.61 1.40 0.69
N THR A 17 9.41 0.48 1.19
CA THR A 17 9.13 -0.23 2.44
C THR A 17 9.22 0.68 3.68
N ASP A 18 9.94 1.79 3.60
CA ASP A 18 9.95 2.83 4.63
C ASP A 18 8.89 3.88 4.30
N PRO A 19 7.85 4.05 5.14
CA PRO A 19 6.76 4.98 4.86
C PRO A 19 7.15 6.44 4.68
N GLN A 20 8.26 6.87 5.27
CA GLN A 20 8.72 8.26 5.18
C GLN A 20 9.77 8.51 4.09
N TRP A 21 10.31 7.45 3.51
CA TRP A 21 11.33 7.58 2.50
C TRP A 21 10.76 8.09 1.17
N VAL A 22 11.43 9.09 0.58
CA VAL A 22 11.05 9.71 -0.70
C VAL A 22 12.27 9.74 -1.61
N PRO A 23 12.16 9.30 -2.87
CA PRO A 23 13.30 9.33 -3.80
C PRO A 23 13.69 10.75 -4.21
N SER A 24 14.95 10.90 -4.61
CA SER A 24 15.37 12.05 -5.41
C SER A 24 14.66 12.04 -6.77
N GLN A 25 14.65 13.18 -7.46
CA GLN A 25 14.02 13.26 -8.78
C GLN A 25 14.63 12.28 -9.78
N ASP A 26 15.97 12.14 -9.78
CA ASP A 26 16.67 11.21 -10.68
C ASP A 26 16.26 9.75 -10.42
N ARG A 27 16.12 9.37 -9.16
CA ARG A 27 15.67 8.01 -8.78
C ARG A 27 14.20 7.78 -9.12
N GLU A 28 13.36 8.77 -8.93
CA GLU A 28 11.96 8.71 -9.34
C GLU A 28 11.85 8.53 -10.85
N ASP A 29 12.57 9.31 -11.63
CA ASP A 29 12.55 9.22 -13.10
C ASP A 29 13.03 7.85 -13.58
N ALA A 30 14.08 7.29 -12.97
CA ALA A 30 14.59 5.97 -13.27
C ALA A 30 13.56 4.86 -12.94
N ALA A 31 12.97 4.92 -11.75
CA ALA A 31 11.97 3.95 -11.32
C ALA A 31 10.70 4.02 -12.17
N ARG A 32 10.23 5.22 -12.48
CA ARG A 32 9.09 5.44 -13.36
C ARG A 32 9.33 4.83 -14.75
N ALA A 33 10.50 5.09 -15.34
CA ALA A 33 10.85 4.55 -16.66
C ALA A 33 10.83 3.01 -16.68
N VAL A 34 11.42 2.37 -15.66
CA VAL A 34 11.38 0.91 -15.51
C VAL A 34 9.94 0.42 -15.35
N PHE A 35 9.16 1.07 -14.52
CA PHE A 35 7.76 0.70 -14.27
C PHE A 35 6.89 0.82 -15.53
N GLU A 36 7.06 1.89 -16.31
CA GLU A 36 6.36 2.09 -17.58
C GLU A 36 6.68 0.98 -18.60
N VAL A 37 7.93 0.55 -18.67
CA VAL A 37 8.35 -0.58 -19.54
C VAL A 37 7.69 -1.88 -19.07
N LEU A 38 7.67 -2.14 -17.76
CA LEU A 38 7.08 -3.36 -17.21
C LEU A 38 5.56 -3.43 -17.40
N MET A 39 4.88 -2.29 -17.29
CA MET A 39 3.42 -2.22 -17.44
C MET A 39 2.96 -2.24 -18.90
N GLY A 40 3.74 -1.68 -19.82
CA GLY A 40 3.43 -1.57 -21.23
C GLY A 40 3.07 -0.15 -21.67
N ALA A 41 3.25 0.14 -22.97
CA ALA A 41 3.14 1.48 -23.54
C ALA A 41 1.75 2.11 -23.42
N ASP A 42 0.69 1.29 -23.39
CA ASP A 42 -0.70 1.77 -23.39
C ASP A 42 -1.31 1.88 -21.98
N ILE A 43 -0.51 1.63 -20.95
CA ILE A 43 -0.96 1.68 -19.56
C ILE A 43 -0.67 3.05 -18.95
N GLU A 44 -1.69 3.66 -18.37
CA GLU A 44 -1.54 4.90 -17.62
C GLU A 44 -0.71 4.68 -16.37
N VAL A 45 0.36 5.43 -16.23
CA VAL A 45 1.25 5.42 -15.05
C VAL A 45 1.27 6.80 -14.44
N LYS A 46 1.12 6.87 -13.12
CA LYS A 46 1.23 8.13 -12.37
C LYS A 46 2.18 7.97 -11.19
N VAL A 47 2.86 9.06 -10.85
CA VAL A 47 3.66 9.20 -9.64
C VAL A 47 2.89 10.06 -8.64
N ASN A 48 2.86 9.62 -7.38
CA ASN A 48 2.25 10.35 -6.29
C ASN A 48 3.32 10.80 -5.29
N ARG A 49 3.34 12.10 -4.99
CA ARG A 49 4.18 12.73 -3.96
C ARG A 49 3.29 13.54 -3.01
N PRO A 50 2.60 12.90 -2.07
CA PRO A 50 1.63 13.60 -1.22
C PRO A 50 2.26 14.56 -0.21
N GLY A 51 3.58 14.48 0.04
CA GLY A 51 4.25 15.28 1.06
C GLY A 51 3.96 14.85 2.49
N ARG A 52 3.38 13.67 2.68
CA ARG A 52 3.00 13.07 3.95
C ARG A 52 2.83 11.57 3.78
N VAL A 53 2.78 10.83 4.89
CA VAL A 53 2.47 9.40 4.86
C VAL A 53 0.99 9.21 4.60
N VAL A 54 0.65 8.51 3.53
CA VAL A 54 -0.72 8.16 3.17
C VAL A 54 -0.87 6.63 3.09
N LEU A 55 -2.12 6.16 3.15
CA LEU A 55 -2.43 4.76 2.95
C LEU A 55 -2.47 4.44 1.44
N GLU A 56 -1.64 3.49 1.04
CA GLU A 56 -1.76 2.81 -0.25
C GLU A 56 -2.62 1.57 -0.04
N ASP A 57 -3.93 1.73 -0.21
CA ASP A 57 -4.93 0.77 0.23
C ASP A 57 -5.25 -0.30 -0.82
N ALA A 58 -5.79 -1.42 -0.34
CA ALA A 58 -6.33 -2.50 -1.17
C ALA A 58 -7.83 -2.31 -1.50
N GLY A 59 -8.39 -1.14 -1.21
CA GLY A 59 -9.82 -0.89 -1.37
C GLY A 59 -10.66 -1.71 -0.39
N GLU A 60 -11.75 -2.29 -0.88
CA GLU A 60 -12.66 -3.12 -0.06
C GLU A 60 -12.19 -4.58 0.10
N CYS A 61 -10.96 -4.90 -0.32
CA CYS A 61 -10.47 -6.28 -0.35
C CYS A 61 -9.93 -6.79 1.00
N ILE A 62 -9.75 -5.93 2.00
CA ILE A 62 -9.25 -6.34 3.33
C ILE A 62 -10.39 -6.92 4.15
N GLU A 63 -10.27 -8.18 4.54
CA GLU A 63 -11.23 -8.87 5.40
C GLU A 63 -10.61 -9.26 6.75
N THR A 64 -9.31 -9.56 6.77
CA THR A 64 -8.60 -9.97 7.97
C THR A 64 -7.34 -9.16 8.22
N ILE A 65 -7.03 -8.98 9.49
CA ILE A 65 -5.82 -8.30 9.96
C ILE A 65 -5.16 -9.19 11.01
N GLY A 66 -3.94 -9.60 10.75
CA GLY A 66 -3.15 -10.46 11.63
C GLY A 66 -2.07 -9.71 12.40
N CYS A 67 -1.76 -10.19 13.58
CA CYS A 67 -0.64 -9.73 14.37
C CYS A 67 0.68 -10.25 13.78
N PRO A 68 1.67 -9.39 13.51
CA PRO A 68 2.95 -9.85 12.98
C PRO A 68 3.78 -10.65 13.99
N ALA A 69 3.49 -10.54 15.28
CA ALA A 69 4.24 -11.23 16.34
C ALA A 69 3.66 -12.62 16.67
N CYS A 70 2.35 -12.72 16.91
CA CYS A 70 1.75 -13.99 17.36
C CYS A 70 0.86 -14.66 16.29
N GLY A 71 0.61 -14.00 15.16
CA GLY A 71 -0.21 -14.53 14.07
C GLY A 71 -1.71 -14.55 14.34
N THR A 72 -2.17 -14.12 15.51
CA THR A 72 -3.59 -14.07 15.85
C THR A 72 -4.29 -12.98 15.05
N LEU A 73 -5.47 -13.30 14.51
CA LEU A 73 -6.32 -12.31 13.86
C LEU A 73 -6.96 -11.38 14.89
N VAL A 74 -7.10 -10.10 14.53
CA VAL A 74 -7.72 -9.07 15.40
C VAL A 74 -9.18 -9.35 15.70
N GLY A 75 -9.79 -10.21 14.95
CA GLY A 75 -11.19 -10.60 15.07
C GLY A 75 -11.78 -10.85 13.69
N GLU A 76 -13.04 -11.22 13.66
CA GLU A 76 -13.79 -11.35 12.42
C GLU A 76 -14.39 -10.01 12.01
N ASN A 77 -14.57 -9.81 10.70
CA ASN A 77 -15.25 -8.64 10.18
C ASN A 77 -16.73 -8.62 10.67
N PRO A 78 -17.31 -7.47 11.12
CA PRO A 78 -16.75 -6.10 11.01
C PRO A 78 -15.80 -5.67 12.12
N LYS A 79 -15.61 -6.44 13.18
CA LYS A 79 -14.79 -6.04 14.34
C LYS A 79 -13.34 -5.70 13.97
N ALA A 80 -12.74 -6.46 13.06
CA ALA A 80 -11.40 -6.20 12.59
C ALA A 80 -11.30 -4.84 11.90
N MET A 81 -12.25 -4.53 11.06
CA MET A 81 -12.31 -3.24 10.36
C MET A 81 -12.59 -2.08 11.30
N ASP A 82 -13.52 -2.25 12.23
CA ASP A 82 -13.81 -1.22 13.24
C ASP A 82 -12.60 -0.89 14.09
N TRP A 83 -11.86 -1.91 14.53
CA TRP A 83 -10.62 -1.72 15.26
C TRP A 83 -9.58 -0.99 14.41
N TRP A 84 -9.40 -1.41 13.16
CA TRP A 84 -8.41 -0.83 12.26
C TRP A 84 -8.70 0.63 11.94
N VAL A 85 -9.96 0.95 11.63
CA VAL A 85 -10.38 2.34 11.39
C VAL A 85 -10.14 3.21 12.63
N ALA A 86 -10.42 2.69 13.83
CA ALA A 86 -10.12 3.40 15.07
C ALA A 86 -8.62 3.68 15.24
N GLN A 87 -7.75 2.76 14.81
CA GLN A 87 -6.30 3.02 14.82
C GLN A 87 -5.89 4.06 13.78
N LEU A 88 -6.47 4.04 12.59
CA LEU A 88 -6.23 5.07 11.58
C LEU A 88 -6.64 6.46 12.08
N ASP A 89 -7.81 6.57 12.69
CA ASP A 89 -8.28 7.84 13.28
C ASP A 89 -7.34 8.36 14.37
N ARG A 90 -6.79 7.45 15.17
CA ARG A 90 -5.84 7.81 16.24
C ARG A 90 -4.54 8.41 15.71
N VAL A 91 -4.06 7.93 14.56
CA VAL A 91 -2.78 8.39 13.98
C VAL A 91 -2.97 9.41 12.85
N TRP A 92 -4.20 9.78 12.56
CA TRP A 92 -4.49 10.83 11.59
C TRP A 92 -3.92 12.17 12.04
N THR A 93 -3.25 12.88 11.14
CA THR A 93 -2.63 14.17 11.42
C THR A 93 -3.44 15.33 10.86
N ASP A 94 -3.26 16.52 11.40
CA ASP A 94 -3.92 17.74 10.91
C ASP A 94 -3.54 18.09 9.47
N SER A 95 -2.39 17.61 9.01
CA SER A 95 -1.93 17.77 7.62
C SER A 95 -2.55 16.78 6.63
N GLY A 96 -3.38 15.85 7.10
CA GLY A 96 -4.12 14.92 6.25
C GLY A 96 -3.37 13.62 5.91
N GLY A 97 -2.48 13.19 6.74
CA GLY A 97 -1.76 11.90 6.62
C GLY A 97 -1.79 11.12 7.92
N PHE A 98 -1.04 10.04 7.97
CA PHE A 98 -0.97 9.12 9.12
C PHE A 98 0.44 9.10 9.68
N TRP A 99 0.63 9.54 10.93
CA TRP A 99 1.93 9.47 11.60
C TRP A 99 1.83 9.83 13.10
N PRO A 100 2.60 9.16 13.99
CA PRO A 100 3.35 7.93 13.76
C PRO A 100 2.43 6.73 13.60
N LEU A 101 2.93 5.64 13.00
CA LEU A 101 2.14 4.44 12.70
C LEU A 101 2.13 3.40 13.84
N ASP A 102 2.63 3.75 15.01
CA ASP A 102 2.70 2.85 16.16
C ASP A 102 1.32 2.36 16.59
N VAL A 103 1.23 1.06 16.86
CA VAL A 103 0.00 0.41 17.32
C VAL A 103 0.32 -0.67 18.34
N THR A 104 -0.57 -0.85 19.31
CA THR A 104 -0.51 -1.95 20.27
C THR A 104 -1.52 -3.01 19.87
N MET A 105 -1.06 -4.24 19.67
CA MET A 105 -1.94 -5.32 19.27
C MET A 105 -2.82 -5.79 20.42
N PRO A 106 -4.13 -5.98 20.20
CA PRO A 106 -5.06 -6.39 21.26
C PRO A 106 -4.87 -7.84 21.70
N CYS A 107 -4.26 -8.70 20.85
CA CYS A 107 -4.09 -10.12 21.13
C CYS A 107 -2.96 -10.44 22.14
N CYS A 108 -1.77 -9.85 21.95
CA CYS A 108 -0.59 -10.15 22.77
C CYS A 108 0.07 -8.90 23.39
N GLY A 109 -0.47 -7.71 23.13
CA GLY A 109 0.06 -6.45 23.66
C GLY A 109 1.36 -5.98 23.02
N VAL A 110 1.84 -6.63 21.96
CA VAL A 110 3.06 -6.20 21.28
C VAL A 110 2.85 -4.83 20.64
N GLN A 111 3.87 -3.98 20.74
CA GLN A 111 3.92 -2.74 19.99
C GLN A 111 4.55 -3.00 18.62
N THR A 112 3.87 -2.55 17.58
CA THR A 112 4.29 -2.70 16.20
C THR A 112 3.90 -1.46 15.38
N SER A 113 3.91 -1.55 14.08
CA SER A 113 3.48 -0.49 13.17
C SER A 113 2.24 -0.95 12.39
N LEU A 114 1.33 -0.02 12.11
CA LEU A 114 0.21 -0.28 11.20
C LEU A 114 0.69 -0.73 9.81
N ASP A 115 1.91 -0.35 9.44
CA ASP A 115 2.55 -0.73 8.19
C ASP A 115 3.03 -2.20 8.18
N ASP A 116 3.27 -2.78 9.35
CA ASP A 116 3.78 -4.15 9.53
C ASP A 116 2.69 -5.18 9.83
N LEU A 117 1.43 -4.78 9.92
CA LEU A 117 0.33 -5.72 10.15
C LEU A 117 0.19 -6.69 8.97
N VAL A 118 -0.31 -7.88 9.26
CA VAL A 118 -0.54 -8.90 8.24
C VAL A 118 -1.95 -8.73 7.67
N TYR A 119 -2.04 -8.06 6.54
CA TYR A 119 -3.28 -7.89 5.79
C TYR A 119 -3.49 -9.05 4.83
N ASP A 120 -4.73 -9.44 4.58
CA ASP A 120 -5.06 -10.50 3.63
C ASP A 120 -5.06 -10.06 2.16
N ALA A 121 -4.78 -8.78 1.91
CA ALA A 121 -4.47 -8.25 0.59
C ALA A 121 -3.30 -7.26 0.70
N PRO A 122 -2.49 -7.09 -0.36
CA PRO A 122 -1.34 -6.18 -0.31
C PRO A 122 -1.76 -4.72 -0.11
N GLN A 123 -1.26 -4.09 0.93
CA GLN A 123 -1.40 -2.66 1.21
C GLN A 123 -0.31 -2.17 2.17
N GLY A 124 -0.20 -0.87 2.34
CA GLY A 124 0.74 -0.27 3.27
C GLY A 124 0.68 1.25 3.29
N PHE A 125 1.69 1.86 3.86
CA PHE A 125 1.78 3.31 4.03
C PHE A 125 3.02 3.85 3.34
N ALA A 126 2.89 4.99 2.67
CA ALA A 126 4.01 5.59 1.94
C ALA A 126 3.85 7.10 1.78
N SER A 127 4.98 7.76 1.54
CA SER A 127 5.05 9.18 1.16
C SER A 127 5.38 9.36 -0.32
N TRP A 128 5.53 8.27 -1.05
CA TRP A 128 5.76 8.23 -2.48
C TRP A 128 5.27 6.92 -3.07
N SER A 129 4.67 6.98 -4.24
CA SER A 129 4.32 5.77 -4.99
C SER A 129 4.32 6.02 -6.50
N VAL A 130 4.48 4.94 -7.26
CA VAL A 130 4.21 4.89 -8.69
C VAL A 130 3.12 3.86 -8.93
N ALA A 131 2.11 4.21 -9.71
CA ALA A 131 0.92 3.37 -9.88
C ALA A 131 0.54 3.23 -11.36
N ALA A 132 0.04 2.05 -11.71
CA ALA A 132 -0.50 1.74 -13.03
C ALA A 132 -1.99 1.45 -12.96
N ARG A 133 -2.73 2.00 -13.91
CA ARG A 133 -4.18 1.81 -14.05
C ARG A 133 -4.50 0.63 -14.95
N ASN A 134 -5.30 -0.30 -14.46
CA ASN A 134 -5.74 -1.48 -15.20
C ASN A 134 -4.58 -2.22 -15.90
N PRO A 135 -3.50 -2.58 -15.17
CA PRO A 135 -2.37 -3.27 -15.75
C PRO A 135 -2.77 -4.67 -16.24
N VAL A 136 -2.11 -5.12 -17.29
CA VAL A 136 -2.37 -6.44 -17.89
C VAL A 136 -1.77 -7.57 -17.05
N TYR A 137 -0.70 -7.27 -16.31
CA TYR A 137 0.04 -8.26 -15.53
C TYR A 137 -0.01 -7.92 -14.05
N ALA A 138 -0.11 -8.96 -13.21
CA ALA A 138 0.06 -8.83 -11.77
C ALA A 138 1.52 -8.53 -11.41
N MET A 139 1.73 -7.82 -10.30
CA MET A 139 3.07 -7.56 -9.77
C MET A 139 3.68 -8.86 -9.23
N GLY A 140 4.88 -9.17 -9.71
CA GLY A 140 5.68 -10.29 -9.21
C GLY A 140 6.95 -9.80 -8.52
N GLU A 141 7.63 -10.69 -7.81
CA GLU A 141 8.86 -10.36 -7.07
C GLU A 141 9.96 -9.82 -7.98
N GLU A 142 10.09 -10.35 -9.19
CA GLU A 142 11.10 -9.88 -10.16
C GLU A 142 10.83 -8.45 -10.60
N MET A 143 9.57 -8.08 -10.82
CA MET A 143 9.18 -6.72 -11.18
C MET A 143 9.46 -5.75 -10.05
N LEU A 144 9.13 -6.14 -8.82
CA LEU A 144 9.42 -5.34 -7.62
C LEU A 144 10.92 -5.14 -7.45
N ALA A 145 11.73 -6.18 -7.67
CA ALA A 145 13.18 -6.08 -7.59
C ALA A 145 13.76 -5.10 -8.61
N LEU A 146 13.25 -5.10 -9.85
CA LEU A 146 13.68 -4.18 -10.90
C LEU A 146 13.32 -2.72 -10.56
N VAL A 147 12.11 -2.48 -10.09
CA VAL A 147 11.68 -1.14 -9.67
C VAL A 147 12.49 -0.68 -8.46
N GLY A 148 12.69 -1.53 -7.47
CA GLY A 148 13.48 -1.24 -6.28
C GLY A 148 14.93 -0.91 -6.60
N ALA A 149 15.54 -1.64 -7.53
CA ALA A 149 16.90 -1.36 -7.99
C ALA A 149 17.03 0.02 -8.65
N ALA A 150 16.07 0.37 -9.51
CA ALA A 150 16.04 1.69 -10.16
C ALA A 150 15.78 2.82 -9.14
N LEU A 151 14.89 2.58 -8.20
CA LEU A 151 14.56 3.53 -7.14
C LEU A 151 15.70 3.71 -6.13
N GLY A 152 16.48 2.65 -5.89
CA GLY A 152 17.54 2.63 -4.88
C GLY A 152 17.02 2.35 -3.47
N HIS A 153 15.86 1.75 -3.33
CA HIS A 153 15.22 1.39 -2.06
C HIS A 153 14.35 0.16 -2.23
N PRO A 154 14.27 -0.74 -1.23
CA PRO A 154 13.32 -1.85 -1.26
C PRO A 154 11.89 -1.34 -1.39
N VAL A 155 11.08 -2.04 -2.19
CA VAL A 155 9.70 -1.66 -2.46
C VAL A 155 8.75 -2.80 -2.16
N ARG A 156 7.48 -2.45 -1.98
CA ARG A 156 6.34 -3.34 -1.92
C ARG A 156 5.18 -2.76 -2.73
N TRP A 157 4.06 -3.42 -2.75
CA TRP A 157 2.97 -3.04 -3.61
C TRP A 157 1.61 -3.12 -2.93
N ALA A 158 0.65 -2.42 -3.50
CA ALA A 158 -0.76 -2.51 -3.15
C ALA A 158 -1.60 -2.68 -4.42
N HIS A 159 -2.71 -3.37 -4.29
CA HIS A 159 -3.66 -3.59 -5.35
C HIS A 159 -5.03 -3.09 -4.91
N ARG A 160 -5.46 -2.00 -5.52
CA ARG A 160 -6.73 -1.35 -5.21
C ARG A 160 -7.76 -1.61 -6.30
N HIS A 161 -8.91 -2.11 -5.90
CA HIS A 161 -10.13 -2.16 -6.70
C HIS A 161 -11.05 -1.00 -6.31
N THR A 162 -11.56 -0.27 -7.29
CA THR A 162 -12.53 0.82 -7.08
C THR A 162 -13.71 0.70 -8.02
#